data_bcd1464a0f314a892386aec2d052d0d3
#
_entry.id   bcd1464a0f314a892386aec2d052d0d3
#
_cell.length_a   1.000
_cell.length_b   1.000
_cell.length_c   1.000
_cell.angle_alpha   90.00
_cell.angle_beta   90.00
_cell.angle_gamma   90.00
#
_symmetry.space_group_name_H-M   'P 1'
#
loop_
_entity.id
_entity.type
_entity.pdbx_description
1 polymer ?
#
loop_
_entity_poly.entity_id
_entity_poly.type
_entity_poly.pdbx_seq_one_letter_code
_entity_poly.pdbx_strand_id
1 'polypeptide(L)'
;MTWNLFNGFADNAASESAKIAERSAGLQVENVRLNVETNVANAVDSHLRALEALEVAEGNANLASEMLNLGEERLKAGNITNFEFRETQSQWRSAREALLSARISVRTAEIQVKLLTGEILK
;
A
#
# COMPACT_ATOMS: atom_id res chain seq x y z
N MET A 1 -31.13 16.25 58.00
CA MET A 1 -29.98 15.43 57.61
C MET A 1 -30.43 13.99 57.52
N THR A 2 -30.67 13.50 56.31
CA THR A 2 -31.03 12.10 56.07
C THR A 2 -29.75 11.34 55.73
N TRP A 3 -29.30 10.51 56.69
CA TRP A 3 -28.18 9.58 56.42
C TRP A 3 -28.77 8.33 55.79
N ASN A 4 -28.45 8.13 54.51
CA ASN A 4 -28.82 6.92 53.77
C ASN A 4 -27.83 5.80 54.17
N LEU A 5 -28.13 5.08 55.26
CA LEU A 5 -27.26 4.03 55.84
C LEU A 5 -27.37 2.68 55.10
N PHE A 6 -28.24 2.55 54.08
CA PHE A 6 -28.43 1.30 53.33
C PHE A 6 -28.79 1.58 51.87
N ASN A 7 -27.77 1.57 50.99
CA ASN A 7 -27.96 1.71 49.52
C ASN A 7 -28.11 0.36 48.82
N GLY A 8 -28.66 -0.65 49.50
CA GLY A 8 -29.01 -1.95 48.96
C GLY A 8 -28.28 -2.37 47.69
N PHE A 9 -27.09 -2.93 47.77
CA PHE A 9 -26.26 -3.46 46.68
C PHE A 9 -25.98 -2.52 45.48
N ALA A 10 -26.52 -1.28 45.47
CA ALA A 10 -26.32 -0.34 44.37
C ALA A 10 -24.85 0.04 44.21
N ASP A 11 -24.08 0.19 45.29
CA ASP A 11 -22.66 0.50 45.25
C ASP A 11 -21.82 -0.68 44.70
N ASN A 12 -22.23 -1.91 45.01
CA ASN A 12 -21.61 -3.12 44.45
C ASN A 12 -21.87 -3.25 42.94
N ALA A 13 -23.12 -2.99 42.51
CA ALA A 13 -23.49 -3.01 41.09
C ALA A 13 -22.78 -1.89 40.32
N ALA A 14 -22.63 -0.70 40.89
CA ALA A 14 -21.87 0.41 40.31
C ALA A 14 -20.37 0.09 40.19
N SER A 15 -19.80 -0.52 41.23
CA SER A 15 -18.39 -0.98 41.21
C SER A 15 -18.16 -2.07 40.17
N GLU A 16 -19.09 -3.03 40.04
CA GLU A 16 -18.98 -4.10 39.03
C GLU A 16 -19.16 -3.59 37.62
N SER A 17 -20.10 -2.67 37.37
CA SER A 17 -20.24 -2.01 36.07
C SER A 17 -19.02 -1.16 35.68
N ALA A 18 -18.39 -0.48 36.64
CA ALA A 18 -17.15 0.26 36.42
C ALA A 18 -16.01 -0.66 36.04
N LYS A 19 -15.85 -1.83 36.69
CA LYS A 19 -14.84 -2.83 36.32
C LYS A 19 -15.07 -3.42 34.94
N ILE A 20 -16.32 -3.66 34.58
CA ILE A 20 -16.65 -4.13 33.21
C ILE A 20 -16.35 -3.05 32.17
N ALA A 21 -16.64 -1.78 32.45
CA ALA A 21 -16.31 -0.66 31.58
C ALA A 21 -14.79 -0.50 31.40
N GLU A 22 -14.01 -0.60 32.48
CA GLU A 22 -12.54 -0.59 32.44
C GLU A 22 -11.99 -1.72 31.59
N ARG A 23 -12.49 -2.95 31.79
CA ARG A 23 -12.08 -4.12 31.02
C ARG A 23 -12.44 -3.99 29.54
N SER A 24 -13.64 -3.44 29.25
CA SER A 24 -14.08 -3.15 27.87
C SER A 24 -13.19 -2.11 27.21
N ALA A 25 -12.83 -1.03 27.92
CA ALA A 25 -11.89 -0.02 27.43
C ALA A 25 -10.49 -0.61 27.16
N GLY A 26 -10.00 -1.49 28.06
CA GLY A 26 -8.74 -2.21 27.85
C GLY A 26 -8.75 -3.07 26.58
N LEU A 27 -9.82 -3.81 26.35
CA LEU A 27 -9.99 -4.61 25.13
C LEU A 27 -10.08 -3.74 23.86
N GLN A 28 -10.72 -2.57 23.96
CA GLN A 28 -10.75 -1.62 22.84
C GLN A 28 -9.36 -1.09 22.49
N VAL A 29 -8.54 -0.75 23.47
CA VAL A 29 -7.15 -0.32 23.27
C VAL A 29 -6.34 -1.43 22.60
N GLU A 30 -6.47 -2.67 23.05
CA GLU A 30 -5.75 -3.80 22.45
C GLU A 30 -6.21 -4.06 21.00
N ASN A 31 -7.52 -3.97 20.72
CA ASN A 31 -8.03 -4.06 19.34
C ASN A 31 -7.48 -2.95 18.44
N VAL A 32 -7.42 -1.72 18.92
CA VAL A 32 -6.83 -0.60 18.16
C VAL A 32 -5.35 -0.87 17.89
N ARG A 33 -4.62 -1.34 18.89
CA ARG A 33 -3.21 -1.70 18.74
C ARG A 33 -3.00 -2.77 17.66
N LEU A 34 -3.74 -3.87 17.72
CA LEU A 34 -3.67 -4.95 16.72
C LEU A 34 -4.03 -4.46 15.31
N ASN A 35 -5.03 -3.57 15.20
CA ASN A 35 -5.40 -2.97 13.92
C ASN A 35 -4.27 -2.10 13.37
N VAL A 36 -3.62 -1.29 14.19
CA VAL A 36 -2.47 -0.47 13.78
C VAL A 36 -1.30 -1.36 13.33
N GLU A 37 -0.95 -2.38 14.10
CA GLU A 37 0.12 -3.33 13.76
C GLU A 37 -0.17 -4.03 12.42
N THR A 38 -1.41 -4.47 12.21
CA THR A 38 -1.84 -5.10 10.95
C THR A 38 -1.78 -4.13 9.77
N ASN A 39 -2.23 -2.89 9.96
CA ASN A 39 -2.19 -1.88 8.91
C ASN A 39 -0.75 -1.52 8.51
N VAL A 40 0.15 -1.40 9.47
CA VAL A 40 1.58 -1.15 9.20
C VAL A 40 2.18 -2.33 8.45
N ALA A 41 1.94 -3.56 8.90
CA ALA A 41 2.44 -4.77 8.23
C ALA A 41 1.95 -4.86 6.78
N ASN A 42 0.66 -4.60 6.53
CA ASN A 42 0.08 -4.59 5.20
C ASN A 42 0.66 -3.48 4.32
N ALA A 43 0.93 -2.30 4.88
CA ALA A 43 1.53 -1.21 4.12
C ALA A 43 2.98 -1.52 3.71
N VAL A 44 3.77 -2.12 4.61
CA VAL A 44 5.14 -2.57 4.32
C VAL A 44 5.13 -3.66 3.24
N ASP A 45 4.26 -4.66 3.35
CA ASP A 45 4.15 -5.73 2.36
C ASP A 45 3.74 -5.18 0.98
N SER A 46 2.79 -4.22 0.95
CA SER A 46 2.38 -3.53 -0.28
C SER A 46 3.54 -2.75 -0.91
N HIS A 47 4.38 -2.12 -0.09
CA HIS A 47 5.57 -1.40 -0.57
C HIS A 47 6.61 -2.36 -1.18
N LEU A 48 6.87 -3.49 -0.53
CA LEU A 48 7.79 -4.51 -1.05
C LEU A 48 7.31 -5.08 -2.40
N ARG A 49 6.02 -5.41 -2.51
CA ARG A 49 5.44 -5.86 -3.79
C ARG A 49 5.50 -4.79 -4.88
N ALA A 50 5.33 -3.53 -4.52
CA ALA A 50 5.46 -2.43 -5.47
C ALA A 50 6.91 -2.30 -6.00
N LEU A 51 7.92 -2.53 -5.15
CA LEU A 51 9.33 -2.55 -5.55
C LEU A 51 9.63 -3.71 -6.50
N GLU A 52 9.14 -4.92 -6.22
CA GLU A 52 9.28 -6.07 -7.11
C GLU A 52 8.63 -5.81 -8.48
N ALA A 53 7.41 -5.25 -8.47
CA ALA A 53 6.72 -4.87 -9.71
C ALA A 53 7.46 -3.79 -10.49
N LEU A 54 8.13 -2.86 -9.82
CA LEU A 54 8.97 -1.84 -10.46
C LEU A 54 10.17 -2.49 -11.16
N GLU A 55 10.87 -3.41 -10.52
CA GLU A 55 12.01 -4.12 -11.11
C GLU A 55 11.61 -4.84 -12.40
N VAL A 56 10.48 -5.56 -12.37
CA VAL A 56 9.93 -6.22 -13.56
C VAL A 56 9.56 -5.22 -14.66
N ALA A 57 8.94 -4.10 -14.30
CA ALA A 57 8.56 -3.06 -15.26
C ALA A 57 9.78 -2.36 -15.87
N GLU A 58 10.86 -2.17 -15.12
CA GLU A 58 12.14 -1.64 -15.63
C GLU A 58 12.79 -2.59 -16.63
N GLY A 59 12.82 -3.89 -16.31
CA GLY A 59 13.32 -4.91 -17.24
C GLY A 59 12.52 -4.94 -18.54
N ASN A 60 11.20 -4.90 -18.45
CA ASN A 60 10.32 -4.90 -19.63
C ASN A 60 10.48 -3.61 -20.46
N ALA A 61 10.64 -2.45 -19.85
CA ALA A 61 10.83 -1.19 -20.56
C ALA A 61 12.18 -1.16 -21.28
N ASN A 62 13.23 -1.72 -20.69
CA ASN A 62 14.55 -1.85 -21.33
C ASN A 62 14.48 -2.78 -22.53
N LEU A 63 13.88 -3.97 -22.36
CA LEU A 63 13.69 -4.92 -23.46
C LEU A 63 12.86 -4.32 -24.61
N ALA A 64 11.77 -3.62 -24.29
CA ALA A 64 10.95 -2.96 -25.29
C ALA A 64 11.72 -1.85 -26.03
N SER A 65 12.65 -1.15 -25.37
CA SER A 65 13.51 -0.16 -25.99
C SER A 65 14.51 -0.80 -26.96
N GLU A 66 15.12 -1.92 -26.59
CA GLU A 66 16.01 -2.68 -27.46
C GLU A 66 15.26 -3.21 -28.70
N MET A 67 14.05 -3.73 -28.49
CA MET A 67 13.18 -4.19 -29.58
C MET A 67 12.79 -3.06 -30.52
N LEU A 68 12.55 -1.85 -30.01
CA LEU A 68 12.27 -0.68 -30.82
C LEU A 68 13.46 -0.31 -31.72
N ASN A 69 14.67 -0.27 -31.14
CA ASN A 69 15.89 0.02 -31.89
C ASN A 69 16.16 -1.02 -32.98
N LEU A 70 16.02 -2.30 -32.65
CA LEU A 70 16.14 -3.39 -33.62
C LEU A 70 15.08 -3.30 -34.73
N GLY A 71 13.85 -2.95 -34.35
CA GLY A 71 12.74 -2.72 -35.29
C GLY A 71 13.05 -1.59 -36.27
N GLU A 72 13.65 -0.49 -35.77
CA GLU A 72 14.07 0.63 -36.62
C GLU A 72 15.15 0.24 -37.63
N GLU A 73 16.14 -0.53 -37.20
CA GLU A 73 17.18 -1.06 -38.09
C GLU A 73 16.61 -2.00 -39.16
N ARG A 74 15.70 -2.91 -38.78
CA ARG A 74 15.04 -3.83 -39.71
C ARG A 74 14.15 -3.09 -40.71
N LEU A 75 13.47 -2.02 -40.28
CA LEU A 75 12.67 -1.19 -41.17
C LEU A 75 13.55 -0.48 -42.19
N LYS A 76 14.67 0.11 -41.77
CA LYS A 76 15.66 0.73 -42.66
C LYS A 76 16.24 -0.25 -43.67
N ALA A 77 16.43 -1.50 -43.26
CA ALA A 77 16.90 -2.58 -44.14
C ALA A 77 15.79 -3.17 -45.05
N GLY A 78 14.55 -2.72 -44.91
CA GLY A 78 13.41 -3.26 -45.68
C GLY A 78 12.95 -4.66 -45.24
N ASN A 79 13.38 -5.13 -44.07
CA ASN A 79 13.11 -6.48 -43.55
C ASN A 79 11.79 -6.60 -42.79
N ILE A 80 11.17 -5.47 -42.42
CA ILE A 80 9.83 -5.41 -41.82
C ILE A 80 9.01 -4.32 -42.47
N THR A 81 7.71 -4.44 -42.33
CA THR A 81 6.74 -3.45 -42.82
C THR A 81 6.58 -2.28 -41.84
N ASN A 82 6.07 -1.14 -42.32
CA ASN A 82 5.68 -0.02 -41.47
C ASN A 82 4.60 -0.42 -40.43
N PHE A 83 3.77 -1.39 -40.73
CA PHE A 83 2.75 -1.88 -39.81
C PHE A 83 3.40 -2.62 -38.61
N GLU A 84 4.33 -3.54 -38.88
CA GLU A 84 5.06 -4.28 -37.86
C GLU A 84 5.90 -3.34 -36.98
N PHE A 85 6.52 -2.31 -37.57
CA PHE A 85 7.24 -1.30 -36.80
C PHE A 85 6.33 -0.49 -35.88
N ARG A 86 5.12 -0.11 -36.35
CA ARG A 86 4.13 0.58 -35.50
C ARG A 86 3.68 -0.28 -34.33
N GLU A 87 3.54 -1.58 -34.53
CA GLU A 87 3.24 -2.51 -33.45
C GLU A 87 4.35 -2.51 -32.38
N THR A 88 5.62 -2.57 -32.80
CA THR A 88 6.77 -2.46 -31.91
C THR A 88 6.79 -1.12 -31.15
N GLN A 89 6.45 -0.02 -31.82
CA GLN A 89 6.30 1.29 -31.18
C GLN A 89 5.18 1.30 -30.15
N SER A 90 4.07 0.64 -30.42
CA SER A 90 2.95 0.53 -29.48
C SER A 90 3.34 -0.25 -28.24
N GLN A 91 4.03 -1.37 -28.39
CA GLN A 91 4.53 -2.20 -27.30
C GLN A 91 5.53 -1.41 -26.42
N TRP A 92 6.44 -0.66 -27.04
CA TRP A 92 7.37 0.19 -26.30
C TRP A 92 6.65 1.27 -25.48
N ARG A 93 5.62 1.94 -26.04
CA ARG A 93 4.82 2.91 -25.29
C ARG A 93 4.12 2.26 -24.10
N SER A 94 3.48 1.12 -24.30
CA SER A 94 2.81 0.40 -23.23
C SER A 94 3.76 -0.01 -22.11
N ALA A 95 4.97 -0.46 -22.45
CA ALA A 95 5.99 -0.80 -21.47
C ALA A 95 6.46 0.43 -20.67
N ARG A 96 6.59 1.59 -21.30
CA ARG A 96 6.93 2.85 -20.62
C ARG A 96 5.81 3.35 -19.72
N GLU A 97 4.57 3.22 -20.13
CA GLU A 97 3.38 3.55 -19.31
C GLU A 97 3.30 2.65 -18.09
N ALA A 98 3.55 1.34 -18.26
CA ALA A 98 3.61 0.39 -17.16
C ALA A 98 4.73 0.74 -16.16
N LEU A 99 5.92 1.11 -16.64
CA LEU A 99 7.02 1.56 -15.81
C LEU A 99 6.66 2.83 -15.02
N LEU A 100 6.04 3.81 -15.66
CA LEU A 100 5.59 5.04 -14.97
C LEU A 100 4.56 4.71 -13.88
N SER A 101 3.60 3.85 -14.19
CA SER A 101 2.60 3.39 -13.22
C SER A 101 3.24 2.67 -12.03
N ALA A 102 4.22 1.79 -12.27
CA ALA A 102 4.94 1.08 -11.22
C ALA A 102 5.71 2.06 -10.31
N ARG A 103 6.37 3.08 -10.88
CA ARG A 103 7.06 4.14 -10.11
C ARG A 103 6.11 4.93 -9.22
N ILE A 104 4.93 5.27 -9.73
CA ILE A 104 3.88 5.95 -8.95
C ILE A 104 3.41 5.05 -7.82
N SER A 105 3.20 3.75 -8.08
CA SER A 105 2.76 2.78 -7.06
C SER A 105 3.77 2.65 -5.92
N VAL A 106 5.07 2.59 -6.21
CA VAL A 106 6.13 2.57 -5.19
C VAL A 106 6.08 3.83 -4.33
N ARG A 107 5.96 5.00 -4.96
CA ARG A 107 5.88 6.28 -4.24
C ARG A 107 4.64 6.37 -3.36
N THR A 108 3.50 5.92 -3.87
CA THR A 108 2.25 5.91 -3.09
C THR A 108 2.37 4.99 -1.88
N ALA A 109 2.91 3.78 -2.07
CA ALA A 109 3.12 2.83 -0.98
C ALA A 109 4.14 3.34 0.06
N GLU A 110 5.23 3.99 -0.38
CA GLU A 110 6.21 4.64 0.49
C GLU A 110 5.55 5.71 1.38
N ILE A 111 4.74 6.59 0.77
CA ILE A 111 4.01 7.64 1.50
C ILE A 111 3.05 7.01 2.52
N GLN A 112 2.39 5.91 2.18
CA GLN A 112 1.48 5.21 3.08
C GLN A 112 2.22 4.64 4.30
N VAL A 113 3.38 4.04 4.12
CA VAL A 113 4.22 3.58 5.24
C VAL A 113 4.64 4.74 6.12
N LYS A 114 5.14 5.84 5.53
CA LYS A 114 5.55 7.05 6.28
C LYS A 114 4.39 7.70 7.04
N LEU A 115 3.18 7.69 6.48
CA LEU A 115 2.00 8.20 7.15
C LEU A 115 1.66 7.38 8.40
N LEU A 116 1.71 6.04 8.29
CA LEU A 116 1.38 5.14 9.39
C LEU A 116 2.47 5.12 10.47
N THR A 117 3.73 5.37 10.12
CA THR A 117 4.86 5.47 11.06
C THR A 117 5.01 6.86 11.67
N GLY A 118 4.26 7.86 11.19
CA GLY A 118 4.33 9.24 11.68
C GLY A 118 5.56 10.03 11.19
N GLU A 119 6.32 9.51 10.24
CA GLU A 119 7.52 10.20 9.72
C GLU A 119 7.19 11.44 8.89
N ILE A 120 5.96 11.59 8.40
CA ILE A 120 5.53 12.77 7.62
C ILE A 120 5.31 14.00 8.54
N LEU A 121 5.19 13.79 9.84
CA LEU A 121 4.90 14.85 10.82
C LEU A 121 6.16 15.46 11.45
N LYS A 122 7.34 15.08 11.01
CA LYS A 122 8.63 15.63 11.39
C LYS A 122 9.23 16.44 10.25
#